data_ee94c708683f815d2258d4b36c813970
#
_entry.id   ee94c708683f815d2258d4b36c813970
#
_cell.length_a   1.000
_cell.length_b   1.000
_cell.length_c   1.000
_cell.angle_alpha   90.00
_cell.angle_beta   90.00
_cell.angle_gamma   90.00
#
_symmetry.space_group_name_H-M   'P 1'
#
loop_
_entity.id
_entity.type
_entity.pdbx_description
1 polymer ?
#
loop_
_entity_poly.entity_id
_entity_poly.type
_entity_poly.pdbx_seq_one_letter_code
_entity_poly.pdbx_strand_id
1 'polypeptide(L)'
;MKVRNIVGVFTLMFIILGALSVANAQNYKVSAPHSYKNLTIFLIHGKDESSGKNVLTLQEAMEMKVLRVYETSDVNELAVENISKQFDVFIQSGDIVKGGKQDRVLSVSIIIPARSGRILISAFCVESGRWKQRGDEDSGQFSSSNDRLVTKDLKLAANKSSSQQEVWAKVDEAQKRLSQNVGAPVAARDSATSLQLSLENKKVAATSAEYMRKLSNLIEGKSDVIGYAFAINGKLNSADIYSSNALFKKLWMKMLKATTIEAVAEFNDKPIVSTAKSTDVSSFLDDSDKAKAEEKAASGSARITTRENKDNILFESRDEKRKEIIHRSYVKKH
;
A
#
# COMPACT_ATOMS: atom_id res chain seq x y z
N MET A 1 -20.85 45.25 60.76
CA MET A 1 -20.96 43.83 60.34
C MET A 1 -20.31 43.68 59.01
N LYS A 2 -19.10 43.11 58.96
CA LYS A 2 -18.33 42.89 57.70
C LYS A 2 -18.54 41.42 57.27
N VAL A 3 -19.13 41.22 56.12
CA VAL A 3 -19.31 39.90 55.49
C VAL A 3 -18.03 39.63 54.69
N ARG A 4 -17.30 38.55 55.04
CA ARG A 4 -16.13 38.07 54.32
C ARG A 4 -16.59 37.07 53.29
N ASN A 5 -16.43 37.37 51.98
CA ASN A 5 -16.58 36.45 50.89
C ASN A 5 -15.35 35.53 50.80
N ILE A 6 -15.57 34.22 50.98
CA ILE A 6 -14.56 33.20 50.75
C ILE A 6 -14.79 32.70 49.29
N VAL A 7 -13.89 33.03 48.38
CA VAL A 7 -13.85 32.47 47.01
C VAL A 7 -13.06 31.18 47.10
N GLY A 8 -13.74 30.07 47.01
CA GLY A 8 -13.08 28.76 46.86
C GLY A 8 -12.65 28.52 45.43
N VAL A 9 -11.33 28.45 45.23
CA VAL A 9 -10.72 28.04 43.94
C VAL A 9 -10.77 26.52 43.89
N PHE A 10 -11.65 25.95 43.05
CA PHE A 10 -11.64 24.54 42.69
C PHE A 10 -10.61 24.32 41.54
N THR A 11 -9.44 23.80 41.91
CA THR A 11 -8.44 23.36 40.94
C THR A 11 -8.88 22.00 40.37
N LEU A 12 -9.38 22.00 39.14
CA LEU A 12 -9.74 20.78 38.42
C LEU A 12 -8.44 20.14 37.91
N MET A 13 -8.00 19.09 38.58
CA MET A 13 -6.83 18.28 38.20
C MET A 13 -7.26 17.33 37.08
N PHE A 14 -6.94 17.67 35.82
CA PHE A 14 -7.10 16.76 34.72
C PHE A 14 -6.04 15.65 34.81
N ILE A 15 -6.45 14.47 35.24
CA ILE A 15 -5.63 13.25 35.14
C ILE A 15 -5.74 12.80 33.69
N ILE A 16 -4.70 13.11 32.88
CA ILE A 16 -4.52 12.48 31.56
C ILE A 16 -4.07 11.05 31.82
N LEU A 17 -5.02 10.11 31.79
CA LEU A 17 -4.71 8.67 31.70
C LEU A 17 -4.16 8.42 30.30
N GLY A 18 -2.86 8.52 30.14
CA GLY A 18 -2.15 8.01 28.97
C GLY A 18 -2.32 6.49 28.92
N ALA A 19 -3.22 5.99 28.09
CA ALA A 19 -3.26 4.58 27.77
C ALA A 19 -1.92 4.20 27.12
N LEU A 20 -1.02 3.61 27.90
CA LEU A 20 0.15 2.91 27.40
C LEU A 20 -0.36 1.72 26.58
N SER A 21 -0.53 1.92 25.28
CA SER A 21 -0.69 0.80 24.36
C SER A 21 0.59 -0.03 24.43
N VAL A 22 0.53 -1.13 25.17
CA VAL A 22 1.58 -2.14 25.13
C VAL A 22 1.58 -2.65 23.70
N ALA A 23 2.51 -2.18 22.87
CA ALA A 23 2.77 -2.76 21.58
C ALA A 23 3.21 -4.22 21.83
N ASN A 24 2.31 -5.17 21.62
CA ASN A 24 2.70 -6.57 21.57
C ASN A 24 3.67 -6.70 20.41
N ALA A 25 4.95 -6.87 20.71
CA ALA A 25 5.96 -7.23 19.75
C ALA A 25 5.51 -8.55 19.11
N GLN A 26 5.02 -8.49 17.89
CA GLN A 26 4.63 -9.69 17.15
C GLN A 26 5.93 -10.39 16.73
N ASN A 27 6.15 -11.60 17.22
CA ASN A 27 7.31 -12.42 16.86
C ASN A 27 7.13 -12.99 15.45
N TYR A 28 7.45 -12.20 14.43
CA TYR A 28 7.53 -12.70 13.05
C TYR A 28 8.80 -13.51 12.84
N LYS A 29 8.68 -14.65 12.17
CA LYS A 29 9.83 -15.39 11.67
C LYS A 29 10.11 -14.98 10.22
N VAL A 30 11.32 -14.51 9.96
CA VAL A 30 11.75 -14.09 8.62
C VAL A 30 12.52 -15.23 7.96
N SER A 31 12.18 -15.55 6.71
CA SER A 31 12.85 -16.60 5.93
C SER A 31 14.29 -16.24 5.59
N ALA A 32 15.05 -17.22 5.10
CA ALA A 32 16.28 -16.96 4.36
C ALA A 32 15.99 -16.08 3.12
N PRO A 33 16.99 -15.35 2.60
CA PRO A 33 16.84 -14.52 1.41
C PRO A 33 16.63 -15.38 0.14
N HIS A 34 15.75 -14.91 -0.75
CA HIS A 34 15.54 -15.44 -2.09
C HIS A 34 15.86 -14.36 -3.11
N SER A 35 16.98 -14.49 -3.81
CA SER A 35 17.51 -13.43 -4.66
C SER A 35 17.42 -13.78 -6.15
N TYR A 36 17.10 -12.77 -6.96
CA TYR A 36 17.26 -12.82 -8.40
C TYR A 36 17.67 -11.43 -8.92
N LYS A 37 18.79 -11.35 -9.64
CA LYS A 37 19.44 -10.10 -10.07
C LYS A 37 19.61 -9.15 -8.84
N ASN A 38 19.10 -7.95 -8.94
CA ASN A 38 19.18 -6.93 -7.89
C ASN A 38 18.05 -7.00 -6.84
N LEU A 39 17.12 -7.94 -6.95
CA LEU A 39 15.99 -8.11 -6.02
C LEU A 39 16.21 -9.29 -5.08
N THR A 40 15.98 -9.04 -3.79
CA THR A 40 15.95 -10.09 -2.75
C THR A 40 14.63 -10.04 -2.00
N ILE A 41 13.95 -11.18 -1.90
CA ILE A 41 12.68 -11.36 -1.19
C ILE A 41 12.93 -12.13 0.11
N PHE A 42 12.26 -11.70 1.17
CA PHE A 42 12.18 -12.41 2.46
C PHE A 42 10.70 -12.68 2.75
N LEU A 43 10.34 -13.92 3.04
CA LEU A 43 8.99 -14.25 3.47
C LEU A 43 8.84 -13.98 4.97
N ILE A 44 7.69 -13.46 5.36
CA ILE A 44 7.35 -13.21 6.76
C ILE A 44 6.30 -14.23 7.18
N HIS A 45 6.71 -15.08 8.12
CA HIS A 45 5.87 -16.11 8.71
C HIS A 45 5.26 -15.59 10.01
N GLY A 46 3.99 -15.82 10.20
CA GLY A 46 3.26 -15.37 11.37
C GLY A 46 1.95 -16.13 11.56
N LYS A 47 1.28 -15.81 12.66
CA LYS A 47 -0.03 -16.37 12.95
C LYS A 47 -1.10 -15.67 12.11
N ASP A 48 -2.04 -16.45 11.58
CA ASP A 48 -3.25 -15.91 10.96
C ASP A 48 -4.15 -15.31 12.06
N GLU A 49 -4.38 -14.00 11.97
CA GLU A 49 -5.17 -13.23 12.95
C GLU A 49 -6.56 -12.88 12.42
N SER A 50 -6.88 -13.34 11.21
CA SER A 50 -8.17 -13.02 10.61
C SER A 50 -9.32 -13.73 11.30
N SER A 51 -10.49 -13.10 11.29
CA SER A 51 -11.76 -13.70 11.76
C SER A 51 -12.28 -14.85 10.90
N GLY A 52 -11.44 -15.38 9.97
CA GLY A 52 -11.81 -16.47 9.07
C GLY A 52 -12.76 -16.08 7.94
N LYS A 53 -13.14 -14.83 7.82
CA LYS A 53 -14.01 -14.37 6.72
C LYS A 53 -13.22 -14.29 5.42
N ASN A 54 -13.75 -14.92 4.39
CA ASN A 54 -13.20 -14.80 3.03
C ASN A 54 -13.51 -13.40 2.48
N VAL A 55 -12.49 -12.57 2.30
CA VAL A 55 -12.59 -11.26 1.67
C VAL A 55 -12.17 -11.35 0.20
N LEU A 56 -12.85 -10.61 -0.67
CA LEU A 56 -12.40 -10.37 -2.03
C LEU A 56 -11.36 -9.27 -2.03
N THR A 57 -10.39 -9.36 -2.92
CA THR A 57 -9.53 -8.23 -3.26
C THR A 57 -10.30 -7.21 -4.10
N LEU A 58 -9.79 -5.98 -4.20
CA LEU A 58 -10.33 -4.96 -5.11
C LEU A 58 -10.53 -5.52 -6.52
N GLN A 59 -9.51 -6.20 -7.04
CA GLN A 59 -9.53 -6.75 -8.39
C GLN A 59 -10.62 -7.81 -8.54
N GLU A 60 -10.65 -8.83 -7.67
CA GLU A 60 -11.68 -9.88 -7.70
C GLU A 60 -13.10 -9.28 -7.66
N ALA A 61 -13.32 -8.30 -6.77
CA ALA A 61 -14.63 -7.68 -6.60
C ALA A 61 -15.08 -6.84 -7.81
N MET A 62 -14.15 -6.15 -8.47
CA MET A 62 -14.44 -5.38 -9.68
C MET A 62 -14.68 -6.31 -10.88
N GLU A 63 -13.89 -7.36 -11.05
CA GLU A 63 -14.08 -8.38 -12.11
C GLU A 63 -15.42 -9.13 -11.95
N MET A 64 -15.82 -9.44 -10.70
CA MET A 64 -17.14 -9.99 -10.38
C MET A 64 -18.27 -8.96 -10.47
N LYS A 65 -17.96 -7.68 -10.76
CA LYS A 65 -18.91 -6.56 -10.83
C LYS A 65 -19.71 -6.35 -9.53
N VAL A 66 -19.14 -6.70 -8.39
CA VAL A 66 -19.76 -6.51 -7.06
C VAL A 66 -19.17 -5.33 -6.29
N LEU A 67 -18.11 -4.70 -6.79
CA LEU A 67 -17.63 -3.41 -6.32
C LEU A 67 -17.72 -2.39 -7.45
N ARG A 68 -18.24 -1.22 -7.12
CA ARG A 68 -18.31 -0.05 -8.02
C ARG A 68 -17.45 1.06 -7.48
N VAL A 69 -16.77 1.77 -8.37
CA VAL A 69 -15.96 2.95 -8.06
C VAL A 69 -16.53 4.13 -8.83
N TYR A 70 -16.75 5.24 -8.13
CA TYR A 70 -17.39 6.45 -8.66
C TYR A 70 -16.50 7.67 -8.52
N GLU A 71 -16.52 8.54 -9.53
CA GLU A 71 -15.97 9.90 -9.44
C GLU A 71 -16.80 10.73 -8.46
N THR A 72 -16.12 11.59 -7.68
CA THR A 72 -16.75 12.49 -6.70
C THR A 72 -16.67 13.96 -7.10
N SER A 73 -15.95 14.28 -8.17
CA SER A 73 -15.53 15.64 -8.55
C SER A 73 -14.42 16.23 -7.67
N ASP A 74 -13.97 15.52 -6.64
CA ASP A 74 -12.77 15.84 -5.89
C ASP A 74 -11.58 15.01 -6.41
N VAL A 75 -10.47 15.68 -6.74
CA VAL A 75 -9.26 15.01 -7.25
C VAL A 75 -8.57 14.13 -6.22
N ASN A 76 -8.85 14.34 -4.94
CA ASN A 76 -8.24 13.59 -3.83
C ASN A 76 -9.18 12.52 -3.25
N GLU A 77 -10.36 12.31 -3.87
CA GLU A 77 -11.35 11.42 -3.32
C GLU A 77 -12.11 10.66 -4.42
N LEU A 78 -12.44 9.41 -4.14
CA LEU A 78 -13.39 8.59 -4.88
C LEU A 78 -14.44 8.03 -3.93
N ALA A 79 -15.56 7.57 -4.47
CA ALA A 79 -16.53 6.78 -3.70
C ALA A 79 -16.50 5.33 -4.17
N VAL A 80 -16.58 4.38 -3.22
CA VAL A 80 -16.71 2.95 -3.51
C VAL A 80 -17.99 2.40 -2.91
N GLU A 81 -18.58 1.43 -3.57
CA GLU A 81 -19.80 0.76 -3.12
C GLU A 81 -19.66 -0.74 -3.33
N ASN A 82 -19.72 -1.51 -2.24
CA ASN A 82 -19.76 -2.96 -2.29
C ASN A 82 -21.21 -3.44 -2.31
N ILE A 83 -21.68 -3.87 -3.47
CA ILE A 83 -23.05 -4.40 -3.68
C ILE A 83 -23.15 -5.91 -3.44
N SER A 84 -22.05 -6.59 -3.11
CA SER A 84 -22.07 -7.99 -2.72
C SER A 84 -22.99 -8.23 -1.52
N LYS A 85 -23.70 -9.33 -1.50
CA LYS A 85 -24.54 -9.74 -0.36
C LYS A 85 -23.74 -10.53 0.68
N GLN A 86 -22.59 -11.09 0.29
CA GLN A 86 -21.87 -12.10 1.06
C GLN A 86 -20.42 -11.76 1.36
N PHE A 87 -19.75 -11.02 0.46
CA PHE A 87 -18.32 -10.81 0.54
C PHE A 87 -18.00 -9.38 0.95
N ASP A 88 -17.13 -9.23 1.92
CA ASP A 88 -16.44 -7.99 2.18
C ASP A 88 -15.30 -7.84 1.16
N VAL A 89 -14.86 -6.63 0.89
CA VAL A 89 -13.80 -6.35 -0.10
C VAL A 89 -12.64 -5.65 0.60
N PHE A 90 -11.44 -6.18 0.41
CA PHE A 90 -10.20 -5.50 0.81
C PHE A 90 -9.69 -4.63 -0.33
N ILE A 91 -9.53 -3.36 -0.03
CA ILE A 91 -8.83 -2.37 -0.85
C ILE A 91 -7.48 -2.12 -0.19
N GLN A 92 -6.40 -2.16 -0.96
CA GLN A 92 -5.06 -1.90 -0.46
C GLN A 92 -4.57 -0.51 -0.90
N SER A 93 -3.94 0.20 0.02
CA SER A 93 -3.19 1.41 -0.34
C SER A 93 -2.18 1.11 -1.44
N GLY A 94 -2.20 1.92 -2.50
CA GLY A 94 -1.39 1.71 -3.70
C GLY A 94 -2.10 0.97 -4.82
N ASP A 95 -3.29 0.42 -4.62
CA ASP A 95 -4.09 -0.14 -5.70
C ASP A 95 -4.47 0.94 -6.71
N ILE A 96 -4.40 0.60 -8.01
CA ILE A 96 -4.78 1.49 -9.11
C ILE A 96 -6.15 1.06 -9.64
N VAL A 97 -7.02 2.04 -9.88
CA VAL A 97 -8.23 1.89 -10.70
C VAL A 97 -8.03 2.67 -11.99
N LYS A 98 -8.27 1.98 -13.12
CA LYS A 98 -7.98 2.45 -14.47
C LYS A 98 -9.24 3.02 -15.12
N GLY A 99 -9.12 4.11 -15.87
CA GLY A 99 -10.22 4.75 -16.58
C GLY A 99 -10.70 6.01 -15.88
N GLY A 100 -12.03 6.19 -15.84
CA GLY A 100 -12.59 7.45 -15.35
C GLY A 100 -12.08 8.66 -16.11
N LYS A 101 -12.06 9.81 -15.47
CA LYS A 101 -11.44 11.03 -16.03
C LYS A 101 -9.91 10.95 -16.01
N GLN A 102 -9.35 10.22 -15.07
CA GLN A 102 -7.91 9.94 -14.90
C GLN A 102 -7.73 8.64 -14.13
N ASP A 103 -6.65 7.91 -14.39
CA ASP A 103 -6.28 6.78 -13.55
C ASP A 103 -6.01 7.24 -12.11
N ARG A 104 -6.52 6.50 -11.12
CA ARG A 104 -6.42 6.84 -9.70
C ARG A 104 -5.68 5.77 -8.94
N VAL A 105 -4.89 6.19 -7.96
CA VAL A 105 -4.37 5.32 -6.91
C VAL A 105 -5.16 5.53 -5.63
N LEU A 106 -5.54 4.43 -4.98
CA LEU A 106 -6.20 4.46 -3.69
C LEU A 106 -5.13 4.53 -2.60
N SER A 107 -5.27 5.44 -1.63
CA SER A 107 -4.24 5.72 -0.63
C SER A 107 -4.57 5.17 0.77
N VAL A 108 -5.54 4.27 0.86
CA VAL A 108 -5.98 3.68 2.12
C VAL A 108 -6.10 2.16 2.00
N SER A 109 -5.66 1.43 3.03
CA SER A 109 -5.97 0.01 3.19
C SER A 109 -7.21 -0.13 4.06
N ILE A 110 -8.29 -0.69 3.50
CA ILE A 110 -9.62 -0.71 4.15
C ILE A 110 -10.41 -1.96 3.75
N ILE A 111 -11.29 -2.40 4.65
CA ILE A 111 -12.34 -3.38 4.35
C ILE A 111 -13.64 -2.63 4.04
N ILE A 112 -14.20 -2.87 2.87
CA ILE A 112 -15.52 -2.40 2.46
C ILE A 112 -16.52 -3.52 2.74
N PRO A 113 -17.40 -3.38 3.74
CA PRO A 113 -18.32 -4.44 4.12
C PRO A 113 -19.34 -4.74 3.01
N ALA A 114 -19.87 -5.96 3.00
CA ALA A 114 -20.97 -6.33 2.14
C ALA A 114 -22.15 -5.34 2.32
N ARG A 115 -22.80 -4.96 1.21
CA ARG A 115 -23.91 -3.98 1.21
C ARG A 115 -23.54 -2.65 1.87
N SER A 116 -22.34 -2.14 1.59
CA SER A 116 -21.80 -0.99 2.32
C SER A 116 -22.52 0.33 2.07
N GLY A 117 -23.27 0.46 0.97
CA GLY A 117 -23.56 1.77 0.42
C GLY A 117 -22.28 2.45 -0.08
N ARG A 118 -22.35 3.73 -0.39
CA ARG A 118 -21.19 4.51 -0.85
C ARG A 118 -20.32 4.95 0.33
N ILE A 119 -19.02 4.64 0.24
CA ILE A 119 -17.99 5.03 1.20
C ILE A 119 -16.97 5.86 0.45
N LEU A 120 -16.68 7.06 0.96
CA LEU A 120 -15.64 7.93 0.42
C LEU A 120 -14.26 7.38 0.80
N ILE A 121 -13.32 7.37 -0.15
CA ILE A 121 -11.96 6.90 0.06
C ILE A 121 -10.96 7.87 -0.55
N SER A 122 -9.84 8.09 0.13
CA SER A 122 -8.77 8.93 -0.37
C SER A 122 -8.10 8.30 -1.59
N ALA A 123 -7.88 9.12 -2.62
CA ALA A 123 -7.25 8.73 -3.87
C ALA A 123 -6.39 9.87 -4.44
N PHE A 124 -5.46 9.55 -5.35
CA PHE A 124 -4.68 10.53 -6.09
C PHE A 124 -4.69 10.19 -7.57
N CYS A 125 -4.60 11.20 -8.42
CA CYS A 125 -4.40 11.01 -9.85
C CYS A 125 -2.96 10.53 -10.09
N VAL A 126 -2.80 9.44 -10.82
CA VAL A 126 -1.48 8.93 -11.28
C VAL A 126 -1.27 9.18 -12.78
N GLU A 127 -2.00 10.14 -13.28
CA GLU A 127 -1.98 10.64 -14.65
C GLU A 127 -2.27 12.15 -14.60
N SER A 128 -1.44 12.99 -15.18
CA SER A 128 -1.66 14.45 -15.19
C SER A 128 -2.27 14.91 -16.50
N GLY A 129 -3.13 15.94 -16.44
CA GLY A 129 -3.62 16.67 -17.60
C GLY A 129 -4.73 16.01 -18.43
N ARG A 130 -5.11 14.75 -18.16
CA ARG A 130 -6.25 14.14 -18.85
C ARG A 130 -7.54 14.35 -18.05
N TRP A 131 -8.54 14.91 -18.70
CA TRP A 131 -9.90 15.11 -18.16
C TRP A 131 -10.97 14.67 -19.16
N LYS A 132 -10.60 13.80 -20.08
CA LYS A 132 -11.46 13.26 -21.13
C LYS A 132 -11.28 11.75 -21.26
N GLN A 133 -12.18 11.11 -21.99
CA GLN A 133 -12.08 9.69 -22.34
C GLN A 133 -10.73 9.39 -23.00
N ARG A 134 -10.13 8.24 -22.64
CA ARG A 134 -8.91 7.73 -23.23
C ARG A 134 -9.24 6.52 -24.10
N GLY A 135 -9.06 6.65 -25.43
CA GLY A 135 -9.43 5.59 -26.36
C GLY A 135 -10.87 5.13 -26.16
N ASP A 136 -11.07 3.83 -26.04
CA ASP A 136 -12.40 3.20 -25.82
C ASP A 136 -12.76 3.05 -24.33
N GLU A 137 -11.97 3.58 -23.40
CA GLU A 137 -12.26 3.51 -21.96
C GLU A 137 -13.45 4.41 -21.59
N ASP A 138 -14.34 3.89 -20.74
CA ASP A 138 -15.48 4.68 -20.24
C ASP A 138 -14.99 5.74 -19.23
N SER A 139 -15.25 7.02 -19.50
CA SER A 139 -14.89 8.13 -18.60
C SER A 139 -15.77 8.21 -17.35
N GLY A 140 -16.88 7.49 -17.30
CA GLY A 140 -17.80 7.44 -16.15
C GLY A 140 -17.55 6.24 -15.24
N GLN A 141 -16.71 5.30 -15.66
CA GLN A 141 -16.47 4.05 -14.92
C GLN A 141 -14.98 3.76 -14.77
N PHE A 142 -14.65 3.08 -13.68
CA PHE A 142 -13.32 2.54 -13.45
C PHE A 142 -13.31 1.03 -13.65
N SER A 143 -12.21 0.50 -14.17
CA SER A 143 -11.88 -0.90 -14.19
C SER A 143 -10.75 -1.22 -13.22
N SER A 144 -10.65 -2.48 -12.81
CA SER A 144 -9.53 -2.95 -11.99
C SER A 144 -8.23 -2.92 -12.77
N SER A 145 -7.13 -2.81 -12.07
CA SER A 145 -5.78 -2.95 -12.60
C SER A 145 -5.05 -4.12 -11.95
N ASN A 146 -4.26 -4.84 -12.74
CA ASN A 146 -3.28 -5.82 -12.26
C ASN A 146 -1.99 -5.15 -11.75
N ASP A 147 -1.95 -3.83 -11.79
CA ASP A 147 -0.83 -3.02 -11.33
C ASP A 147 -1.20 -2.24 -10.06
N ARG A 148 -0.20 -1.76 -9.38
CA ARG A 148 -0.32 -0.89 -8.21
C ARG A 148 0.85 0.08 -8.18
N LEU A 149 0.86 1.01 -7.23
CA LEU A 149 2.00 1.89 -7.04
C LEU A 149 3.28 1.06 -6.94
N VAL A 150 4.22 1.43 -7.79
CA VAL A 150 5.60 0.98 -7.74
C VAL A 150 6.45 2.06 -7.07
N THR A 151 7.63 1.74 -6.63
CA THR A 151 8.60 2.58 -5.93
C THR A 151 8.15 3.07 -4.53
N LYS A 152 9.10 3.03 -3.59
CA LYS A 152 8.88 3.54 -2.24
C LYS A 152 8.58 5.03 -2.23
N ASP A 153 9.18 5.79 -3.15
CA ASP A 153 8.98 7.25 -3.26
C ASP A 153 7.52 7.59 -3.60
N LEU A 154 6.90 6.83 -4.52
CA LEU A 154 5.47 6.98 -4.83
C LEU A 154 4.58 6.60 -3.64
N LYS A 155 4.92 5.51 -2.92
CA LYS A 155 4.19 5.12 -1.70
C LYS A 155 4.25 6.22 -0.64
N LEU A 156 5.43 6.83 -0.44
CA LEU A 156 5.61 7.94 0.51
C LEU A 156 4.85 9.19 0.06
N ALA A 157 4.90 9.55 -1.21
CA ALA A 157 4.15 10.68 -1.75
C ALA A 157 2.64 10.52 -1.54
N ALA A 158 2.08 9.36 -1.84
CA ALA A 158 0.65 9.09 -1.72
C ALA A 158 0.15 8.97 -0.26
N ASN A 159 0.97 8.40 0.65
CA ASN A 159 0.51 8.08 2.00
C ASN A 159 0.96 9.08 3.06
N LYS A 160 2.11 9.74 2.88
CA LYS A 160 2.68 10.65 3.86
C LYS A 160 2.43 12.11 3.49
N SER A 161 2.86 12.56 2.31
CA SER A 161 2.77 13.97 1.94
C SER A 161 1.35 14.39 1.56
N SER A 162 0.55 13.45 1.07
CA SER A 162 -0.83 13.70 0.61
C SER A 162 -0.89 14.85 -0.41
N SER A 163 0.15 15.01 -1.22
CA SER A 163 0.29 16.07 -2.22
C SER A 163 0.16 15.51 -3.63
N GLN A 164 -0.86 15.97 -4.37
CA GLN A 164 -1.07 15.58 -5.76
C GLN A 164 0.13 15.94 -6.65
N GLN A 165 0.75 17.10 -6.42
CA GLN A 165 1.92 17.54 -7.19
C GLN A 165 3.12 16.63 -6.96
N GLU A 166 3.33 16.19 -5.71
CA GLU A 166 4.42 15.28 -5.39
C GLU A 166 4.19 13.90 -6.01
N VAL A 167 2.95 13.39 -5.99
CA VAL A 167 2.60 12.14 -6.68
C VAL A 167 2.95 12.22 -8.16
N TRP A 168 2.57 13.31 -8.87
CA TRP A 168 2.91 13.48 -10.29
C TRP A 168 4.41 13.57 -10.53
N ALA A 169 5.15 14.29 -9.69
CA ALA A 169 6.61 14.36 -9.78
C ALA A 169 7.26 12.97 -9.64
N LYS A 170 6.77 12.15 -8.69
CA LYS A 170 7.27 10.79 -8.50
C LYS A 170 6.85 9.81 -9.59
N VAL A 171 5.71 10.03 -10.25
CA VAL A 171 5.32 9.31 -11.47
C VAL A 171 6.32 9.60 -12.60
N ASP A 172 6.64 10.87 -12.84
CA ASP A 172 7.60 11.27 -13.86
C ASP A 172 9.00 10.67 -13.61
N GLU A 173 9.47 10.71 -12.35
CA GLU A 173 10.73 10.07 -11.95
C GLU A 173 10.72 8.55 -12.22
N ALA A 174 9.64 7.86 -11.84
CA ALA A 174 9.50 6.42 -12.08
C ALA A 174 9.50 6.09 -13.58
N GLN A 175 8.78 6.86 -14.41
CA GLN A 175 8.77 6.69 -15.86
C GLN A 175 10.16 6.90 -16.48
N LYS A 176 10.91 7.91 -16.02
CA LYS A 176 12.28 8.17 -16.48
C LYS A 176 13.22 7.00 -16.15
N ARG A 177 13.22 6.52 -14.89
CA ARG A 177 14.04 5.40 -14.45
C ARG A 177 13.69 4.11 -15.22
N LEU A 178 12.41 3.81 -15.37
CA LEU A 178 11.96 2.67 -16.16
C LEU A 178 12.44 2.77 -17.61
N SER A 179 12.26 3.95 -18.26
CA SER A 179 12.69 4.16 -19.65
C SER A 179 14.18 3.93 -19.82
N GLN A 180 15.01 4.41 -18.90
CA GLN A 180 16.45 4.21 -18.90
C GLN A 180 16.80 2.73 -18.78
N ASN A 181 16.20 2.02 -17.81
CA ASN A 181 16.58 0.65 -17.49
C ASN A 181 16.00 -0.41 -18.44
N VAL A 182 14.89 -0.12 -19.14
CA VAL A 182 14.39 -1.01 -20.21
C VAL A 182 14.91 -0.62 -21.61
N GLY A 183 15.68 0.47 -21.70
CA GLY A 183 16.29 0.94 -22.96
C GLY A 183 15.26 1.40 -24.00
N ALA A 184 14.11 1.95 -23.56
CA ALA A 184 13.11 2.51 -24.45
C ALA A 184 12.12 3.42 -23.68
N PRO A 185 11.49 4.42 -24.34
CA PRO A 185 10.42 5.20 -23.74
C PRO A 185 9.28 4.32 -23.24
N VAL A 186 8.83 4.53 -21.99
CA VAL A 186 7.67 3.83 -21.42
C VAL A 186 6.38 4.66 -21.46
N ALA A 187 6.50 5.95 -21.77
CA ALA A 187 5.35 6.84 -21.94
C ALA A 187 4.47 6.37 -23.11
N ALA A 188 3.17 6.27 -22.87
CA ALA A 188 2.23 5.83 -23.91
C ALA A 188 1.75 7.01 -24.75
N ARG A 189 1.40 6.77 -26.03
CA ARG A 189 0.91 7.82 -26.94
C ARG A 189 -0.43 8.39 -26.47
N ASP A 190 -1.30 7.55 -25.93
CA ASP A 190 -2.67 7.94 -25.52
C ASP A 190 -2.67 8.80 -24.26
N SER A 191 -1.68 8.62 -23.39
CA SER A 191 -1.42 9.48 -22.23
C SER A 191 0.02 9.30 -21.76
N ALA A 192 0.87 10.25 -22.10
CA ALA A 192 2.30 10.19 -21.78
C ALA A 192 2.60 10.23 -20.28
N THR A 193 1.69 10.81 -19.49
CA THR A 193 1.84 10.99 -18.04
C THR A 193 1.18 9.87 -17.21
N SER A 194 0.52 8.89 -17.87
CA SER A 194 -0.12 7.78 -17.15
C SER A 194 0.90 6.80 -16.61
N LEU A 195 0.95 6.67 -15.28
CA LEU A 195 1.72 5.60 -14.64
C LEU A 195 1.20 4.22 -15.10
N GLN A 196 -0.13 4.03 -15.11
CA GLN A 196 -0.75 2.75 -15.48
C GLN A 196 -0.28 2.26 -16.85
N LEU A 197 -0.34 3.13 -17.88
CA LEU A 197 0.09 2.75 -19.23
C LEU A 197 1.60 2.48 -19.31
N SER A 198 2.39 3.16 -18.49
CA SER A 198 3.84 2.90 -18.41
C SER A 198 4.14 1.54 -17.77
N LEU A 199 3.36 1.11 -16.78
CA LEU A 199 3.47 -0.22 -16.18
C LEU A 199 3.02 -1.34 -17.14
N GLU A 200 2.08 -1.04 -18.04
CA GLU A 200 1.62 -1.93 -19.11
C GLU A 200 2.58 -1.97 -20.33
N ASN A 201 3.63 -1.14 -20.36
CA ASN A 201 4.59 -1.11 -21.44
C ASN A 201 5.21 -2.49 -21.68
N LYS A 202 5.24 -2.95 -22.92
CA LYS A 202 5.70 -4.32 -23.29
C LYS A 202 7.10 -4.64 -22.78
N LYS A 203 8.04 -3.68 -22.82
CA LYS A 203 9.42 -3.91 -22.34
C LYS A 203 9.48 -3.99 -20.82
N VAL A 204 8.72 -3.14 -20.11
CA VAL A 204 8.59 -3.21 -18.66
C VAL A 204 8.00 -4.56 -18.26
N ALA A 205 6.90 -4.96 -18.90
CA ALA A 205 6.25 -6.24 -18.64
C ALA A 205 7.17 -7.44 -18.92
N ALA A 206 7.90 -7.43 -20.04
CA ALA A 206 8.83 -8.49 -20.39
C ALA A 206 9.98 -8.61 -19.39
N THR A 207 10.59 -7.48 -18.99
CA THR A 207 11.69 -7.47 -18.01
C THR A 207 11.19 -7.91 -16.62
N SER A 208 10.01 -7.44 -16.17
CA SER A 208 9.39 -7.87 -14.93
C SER A 208 9.08 -9.37 -14.93
N ALA A 209 8.60 -9.92 -16.07
CA ALA A 209 8.29 -11.33 -16.22
C ALA A 209 9.47 -12.28 -15.96
N GLU A 210 10.69 -11.83 -16.18
CA GLU A 210 11.90 -12.63 -15.86
C GLU A 210 12.04 -12.85 -14.35
N TYR A 211 11.84 -11.79 -13.56
CA TYR A 211 11.84 -11.88 -12.09
C TYR A 211 10.68 -12.73 -11.61
N MET A 212 9.47 -12.51 -12.16
CA MET A 212 8.26 -13.26 -11.80
C MET A 212 8.45 -14.76 -11.98
N ARG A 213 9.05 -15.23 -13.10
CA ARG A 213 9.31 -16.67 -13.32
C ARG A 213 10.20 -17.30 -12.26
N LYS A 214 11.05 -16.52 -11.58
CA LYS A 214 11.98 -17.03 -10.56
C LYS A 214 11.43 -16.95 -9.15
N LEU A 215 10.51 -16.02 -8.90
CA LEU A 215 10.11 -15.66 -7.54
C LEU A 215 8.62 -15.93 -7.22
N SER A 216 7.77 -16.19 -8.22
CA SER A 216 6.34 -16.36 -8.00
C SER A 216 5.97 -17.53 -7.10
N ASN A 217 6.71 -18.65 -7.19
CA ASN A 217 6.40 -19.89 -6.48
C ASN A 217 6.90 -19.92 -5.02
N LEU A 218 7.52 -18.83 -4.54
CA LEU A 218 8.10 -18.77 -3.20
C LEU A 218 7.11 -19.07 -2.08
N ILE A 219 5.83 -18.78 -2.26
CA ILE A 219 4.78 -18.97 -1.26
C ILE A 219 4.00 -20.29 -1.40
N GLU A 220 4.30 -21.09 -2.44
CA GLU A 220 3.60 -22.34 -2.67
C GLU A 220 3.79 -23.32 -1.51
N GLY A 221 2.71 -24.00 -1.11
CA GLY A 221 2.72 -24.96 -0.01
C GLY A 221 2.89 -24.36 1.39
N LYS A 222 3.05 -23.02 1.54
CA LYS A 222 3.24 -22.38 2.82
C LYS A 222 1.92 -21.83 3.37
N SER A 223 1.50 -22.27 4.53
CA SER A 223 0.23 -21.88 5.17
C SER A 223 0.39 -20.80 6.24
N ASP A 224 1.62 -20.49 6.64
CA ASP A 224 1.96 -19.55 7.70
C ASP A 224 2.64 -18.26 7.19
N VAL A 225 2.78 -18.10 5.87
CA VAL A 225 3.32 -16.86 5.29
C VAL A 225 2.20 -15.84 5.20
N ILE A 226 2.35 -14.72 5.91
CA ILE A 226 1.37 -13.64 5.98
C ILE A 226 1.88 -12.33 5.37
N GLY A 227 3.12 -12.32 4.89
CA GLY A 227 3.72 -11.13 4.31
C GLY A 227 5.08 -11.40 3.71
N TYR A 228 5.72 -10.32 3.27
CA TYR A 228 7.06 -10.34 2.73
C TYR A 228 7.77 -9.02 2.96
N ALA A 229 9.10 -9.06 2.95
CA ALA A 229 9.97 -7.89 2.83
C ALA A 229 10.85 -8.06 1.61
N PHE A 230 11.37 -6.95 1.09
CA PHE A 230 12.30 -7.01 -0.02
C PHE A 230 13.43 -5.99 0.08
N ALA A 231 14.52 -6.33 -0.58
CA ALA A 231 15.67 -5.47 -0.75
C ALA A 231 15.98 -5.31 -2.24
N ILE A 232 16.40 -4.12 -2.64
CA ILE A 232 16.85 -3.81 -4.00
C ILE A 232 18.30 -3.33 -3.93
N ASN A 233 19.16 -3.82 -4.84
CA ASN A 233 20.59 -3.51 -4.83
C ASN A 233 21.26 -3.77 -3.47
N GLY A 234 20.81 -4.81 -2.76
CA GLY A 234 21.29 -5.22 -1.44
C GLY A 234 20.74 -4.42 -0.25
N LYS A 235 19.96 -3.36 -0.47
CA LYS A 235 19.40 -2.49 0.58
C LYS A 235 17.94 -2.80 0.83
N LEU A 236 17.53 -2.93 2.09
CA LEU A 236 16.12 -3.05 2.46
C LEU A 236 15.32 -1.87 1.93
N ASN A 237 14.14 -2.19 1.36
CA ASN A 237 13.24 -1.22 0.77
C ASN A 237 11.93 -1.12 1.55
N SER A 238 11.14 -2.18 1.57
CA SER A 238 9.81 -2.20 2.18
C SER A 238 9.42 -3.59 2.67
N ALA A 239 8.38 -3.66 3.49
CA ALA A 239 7.70 -4.90 3.86
C ALA A 239 6.19 -4.67 3.93
N ASP A 240 5.41 -5.69 3.60
CA ASP A 240 3.95 -5.69 3.76
C ASP A 240 3.52 -6.95 4.50
N ILE A 241 2.69 -6.79 5.54
CA ILE A 241 2.18 -7.88 6.40
C ILE A 241 0.66 -7.76 6.48
N TYR A 242 -0.03 -8.88 6.33
CA TYR A 242 -1.49 -8.95 6.29
C TYR A 242 -2.05 -9.78 7.45
N SER A 243 -3.33 -9.57 7.76
CA SER A 243 -4.01 -10.31 8.84
C SER A 243 -4.13 -11.81 8.58
N SER A 244 -4.00 -12.26 7.33
CA SER A 244 -4.14 -13.69 7.01
C SER A 244 -3.29 -14.16 5.84
N ASN A 245 -2.91 -15.43 5.89
CA ASN A 245 -2.26 -16.14 4.78
C ASN A 245 -3.15 -16.17 3.53
N ALA A 246 -4.46 -16.36 3.69
CA ALA A 246 -5.40 -16.41 2.58
C ALA A 246 -5.44 -15.08 1.80
N LEU A 247 -5.49 -13.94 2.52
CA LEU A 247 -5.46 -12.62 1.90
C LEU A 247 -4.11 -12.37 1.22
N PHE A 248 -3.01 -12.67 1.90
CA PHE A 248 -1.67 -12.51 1.33
C PHE A 248 -1.50 -13.30 0.02
N LYS A 249 -1.94 -14.57 -0.01
CA LYS A 249 -1.87 -15.40 -1.23
C LYS A 249 -2.62 -14.79 -2.42
N LYS A 250 -3.81 -14.23 -2.19
CA LYS A 250 -4.57 -13.54 -3.24
C LYS A 250 -3.85 -12.31 -3.79
N LEU A 251 -3.11 -11.60 -2.94
CA LEU A 251 -2.39 -10.38 -3.30
C LEU A 251 -0.98 -10.65 -3.87
N TRP A 252 -0.40 -11.82 -3.59
CA TRP A 252 1.01 -12.10 -3.84
C TRP A 252 1.48 -11.77 -5.25
N MET A 253 0.77 -12.24 -6.27
CA MET A 253 1.19 -12.03 -7.66
C MET A 253 1.21 -10.54 -8.04
N LYS A 254 0.23 -9.78 -7.60
CA LYS A 254 0.15 -8.33 -7.83
C LYS A 254 1.24 -7.58 -7.04
N MET A 255 1.48 -7.99 -5.80
CA MET A 255 2.54 -7.43 -4.95
C MET A 255 3.92 -7.71 -5.54
N LEU A 256 4.19 -8.95 -5.92
CA LEU A 256 5.46 -9.34 -6.53
C LEU A 256 5.69 -8.60 -7.85
N LYS A 257 4.66 -8.47 -8.70
CA LYS A 257 4.77 -7.70 -9.95
C LYS A 257 5.21 -6.25 -9.68
N ALA A 258 4.58 -5.55 -8.75
CA ALA A 258 4.97 -4.19 -8.39
C ALA A 258 6.43 -4.12 -7.87
N THR A 259 6.81 -5.06 -7.01
CA THR A 259 8.18 -5.16 -6.48
C THR A 259 9.21 -5.42 -7.59
N THR A 260 8.89 -6.29 -8.56
CA THR A 260 9.79 -6.55 -9.69
C THR A 260 9.93 -5.34 -10.61
N ILE A 261 8.86 -4.59 -10.85
CA ILE A 261 8.92 -3.34 -11.63
C ILE A 261 9.73 -2.28 -10.87
N GLU A 262 9.60 -2.18 -9.55
CA GLU A 262 10.45 -1.31 -8.73
C GLU A 262 11.94 -1.73 -8.82
N ALA A 263 12.24 -3.03 -8.78
CA ALA A 263 13.60 -3.53 -8.97
C ALA A 263 14.16 -3.19 -10.37
N VAL A 264 13.32 -3.21 -11.41
CA VAL A 264 13.69 -2.74 -12.76
C VAL A 264 13.96 -1.24 -12.76
N ALA A 265 13.11 -0.43 -12.13
CA ALA A 265 13.28 1.03 -12.05
C ALA A 265 14.57 1.43 -11.31
N GLU A 266 14.94 0.66 -10.26
CA GLU A 266 16.12 0.92 -9.44
C GLU A 266 17.37 0.13 -9.88
N PHE A 267 17.29 -0.61 -10.98
CA PHE A 267 18.43 -1.39 -11.47
C PHE A 267 19.66 -0.49 -11.74
N ASN A 268 20.81 -0.95 -11.29
CA ASN A 268 22.10 -0.34 -11.64
C ASN A 268 23.16 -1.45 -11.76
N ASP A 269 24.17 -1.21 -12.58
CA ASP A 269 25.24 -2.17 -12.87
C ASP A 269 26.34 -2.20 -11.79
N LYS A 270 26.16 -1.52 -10.67
CA LYS A 270 27.16 -1.49 -9.60
C LYS A 270 27.19 -2.82 -8.86
N PRO A 271 28.36 -3.33 -8.48
CA PRO A 271 28.46 -4.52 -7.65
C PRO A 271 27.69 -4.35 -6.34
N ILE A 272 26.92 -5.35 -5.95
CA ILE A 272 26.24 -5.37 -4.65
C ILE A 272 27.29 -5.69 -3.59
N VAL A 273 27.71 -4.67 -2.83
CA VAL A 273 28.78 -4.78 -1.83
C VAL A 273 28.29 -5.49 -0.57
N SER A 274 27.02 -5.33 -0.21
CA SER A 274 26.39 -6.02 0.92
C SER A 274 24.95 -6.40 0.57
N THR A 275 24.49 -7.52 1.08
CA THR A 275 23.11 -7.98 0.92
C THR A 275 22.40 -7.95 2.26
N ALA A 276 21.16 -7.46 2.27
CA ALA A 276 20.30 -7.51 3.44
C ALA A 276 20.15 -8.97 3.94
N LYS A 277 20.07 -9.14 5.26
CA LYS A 277 19.90 -10.42 5.95
C LYS A 277 18.53 -10.47 6.62
N SER A 278 18.09 -11.67 7.00
CA SER A 278 16.85 -11.86 7.77
C SER A 278 16.83 -11.07 9.08
N THR A 279 18.00 -10.95 9.73
CA THR A 279 18.17 -10.13 10.96
C THR A 279 17.93 -8.65 10.71
N ASP A 280 18.34 -8.12 9.53
CA ASP A 280 18.13 -6.72 9.18
C ASP A 280 16.64 -6.44 8.96
N VAL A 281 15.92 -7.41 8.36
CA VAL A 281 14.45 -7.34 8.22
C VAL A 281 13.80 -7.34 9.61
N SER A 282 14.16 -8.24 10.51
CA SER A 282 13.60 -8.28 11.87
C SER A 282 13.84 -6.98 12.62
N SER A 283 15.05 -6.42 12.56
CA SER A 283 15.36 -5.12 13.18
C SER A 283 14.54 -3.99 12.55
N PHE A 284 14.36 -4.00 11.23
CA PHE A 284 13.56 -3.00 10.53
C PHE A 284 12.09 -3.00 10.98
N LEU A 285 11.48 -4.18 11.12
CA LEU A 285 10.11 -4.31 11.61
C LEU A 285 10.00 -3.82 13.06
N ASP A 286 10.88 -4.30 13.94
CA ASP A 286 10.91 -3.96 15.37
C ASP A 286 11.12 -2.45 15.61
N ASP A 287 12.05 -1.83 14.91
CA ASP A 287 12.35 -0.40 15.01
C ASP A 287 11.17 0.46 14.52
N SER A 288 10.46 -0.02 13.51
CA SER A 288 9.27 0.66 12.99
C SER A 288 8.10 0.54 13.98
N ASP A 289 7.88 -0.63 14.58
CA ASP A 289 6.81 -0.87 15.55
C ASP A 289 7.00 -0.05 16.84
N LYS A 290 8.24 0.23 17.23
CA LYS A 290 8.58 1.04 18.41
C LYS A 290 8.59 2.55 18.14
N ALA A 291 8.45 2.97 16.88
CA ALA A 291 8.49 4.38 16.52
C ALA A 291 7.28 5.16 17.06
N LYS A 292 7.42 6.49 17.13
CA LYS A 292 6.33 7.38 17.59
C LYS A 292 5.11 7.21 16.71
N ALA A 293 3.95 6.97 17.34
CA ALA A 293 2.69 6.76 16.67
C ALA A 293 1.87 8.04 16.56
N GLU A 294 1.18 8.20 15.43
CA GLU A 294 0.15 9.20 15.19
C GLU A 294 -1.05 8.50 14.55
N GLU A 295 -2.24 8.71 15.11
CA GLU A 295 -3.47 8.06 14.63
C GLU A 295 -4.36 9.06 13.90
N LYS A 296 -4.94 8.60 12.77
CA LYS A 296 -5.94 9.33 12.00
C LYS A 296 -7.12 8.43 11.70
N ALA A 297 -8.33 8.95 11.84
CA ALA A 297 -9.51 8.31 11.27
C ALA A 297 -9.36 8.30 9.74
N ALA A 298 -9.65 7.17 9.13
CA ALA A 298 -9.74 7.02 7.69
C ALA A 298 -11.20 6.79 7.29
N SER A 299 -11.42 6.46 6.03
CA SER A 299 -12.75 6.22 5.48
C SER A 299 -13.47 5.05 6.17
N GLY A 300 -14.78 5.14 6.32
CA GLY A 300 -15.60 4.06 6.88
C GLY A 300 -15.23 3.68 8.32
N SER A 301 -14.90 2.40 8.55
CA SER A 301 -14.45 1.89 9.87
C SER A 301 -12.94 1.79 9.99
N ALA A 302 -12.18 2.27 9.00
CA ALA A 302 -10.73 2.19 9.02
C ALA A 302 -10.09 3.27 9.90
N ARG A 303 -9.09 2.88 10.67
CA ARG A 303 -8.17 3.76 11.38
C ARG A 303 -6.76 3.49 10.90
N ILE A 304 -6.01 4.54 10.63
CA ILE A 304 -4.61 4.46 10.22
C ILE A 304 -3.74 4.97 11.35
N THR A 305 -2.82 4.13 11.80
CA THR A 305 -1.73 4.52 12.70
C THR A 305 -0.46 4.63 11.87
N THR A 306 0.12 5.82 11.83
CA THR A 306 1.44 6.05 11.26
C THR A 306 2.48 6.04 12.36
N ARG A 307 3.51 5.20 12.25
CA ARG A 307 4.66 5.19 13.16
C ARG A 307 5.88 5.62 12.38
N GLU A 308 6.58 6.63 12.85
CA GLU A 308 7.71 7.20 12.12
C GLU A 308 8.89 7.46 13.04
N ASN A 309 10.09 7.09 12.55
CA ASN A 309 11.38 7.51 13.09
C ASN A 309 12.26 8.12 11.99
N LYS A 310 13.55 8.30 12.27
CA LYS A 310 14.51 8.89 11.31
C LYS A 310 14.56 8.11 9.99
N ASP A 311 14.60 6.77 10.06
CA ASP A 311 14.93 5.89 8.94
C ASP A 311 13.74 5.13 8.35
N ASN A 312 12.68 4.97 9.14
CA ASN A 312 11.55 4.09 8.83
C ASN A 312 10.22 4.79 9.02
N ILE A 313 9.22 4.33 8.25
CA ILE A 313 7.82 4.66 8.48
C ILE A 313 6.97 3.40 8.32
N LEU A 314 6.00 3.23 9.22
CA LEU A 314 5.00 2.17 9.20
C LEU A 314 3.61 2.80 9.08
N PHE A 315 2.84 2.33 8.11
CA PHE A 315 1.41 2.60 7.98
C PHE A 315 0.66 1.33 8.39
N GLU A 316 -0.01 1.39 9.54
CA GLU A 316 -0.84 0.29 10.05
C GLU A 316 -2.32 0.64 9.86
N SER A 317 -3.07 -0.22 9.19
CA SER A 317 -4.51 -0.09 8.98
C SER A 317 -5.27 -1.07 9.86
N ARG A 318 -6.19 -0.55 10.66
CA ARG A 318 -7.08 -1.30 11.56
C ARG A 318 -8.53 -1.11 11.15
N ASP A 319 -9.31 -2.17 11.22
CA ASP A 319 -10.77 -2.09 11.17
C ASP A 319 -11.34 -2.04 12.58
N GLU A 320 -11.94 -0.92 12.96
CA GLU A 320 -12.47 -0.68 14.31
C GLU A 320 -13.68 -1.58 14.62
N LYS A 321 -14.50 -1.93 13.61
CA LYS A 321 -15.64 -2.83 13.79
C LYS A 321 -15.22 -4.27 14.04
N ARG A 322 -14.16 -4.70 13.38
CA ARG A 322 -13.57 -6.04 13.52
C ARG A 322 -12.58 -6.12 14.66
N LYS A 323 -12.05 -4.97 15.11
CA LYS A 323 -10.94 -4.86 16.07
C LYS A 323 -9.66 -5.57 15.60
N GLU A 324 -9.47 -5.63 14.28
CA GLU A 324 -8.37 -6.35 13.62
C GLU A 324 -7.43 -5.37 12.91
N ILE A 325 -6.12 -5.64 12.98
CA ILE A 325 -5.15 -5.02 12.10
C ILE A 325 -5.21 -5.77 10.79
N ILE A 326 -5.58 -5.06 9.70
CA ILE A 326 -5.78 -5.66 8.40
C ILE A 326 -4.48 -5.74 7.63
N HIS A 327 -3.67 -4.67 7.72
CA HIS A 327 -2.48 -4.50 6.91
C HIS A 327 -1.46 -3.60 7.62
N ARG A 328 -0.19 -3.97 7.53
CA ARG A 328 0.96 -3.18 7.92
C ARG A 328 1.89 -3.01 6.72
N SER A 329 2.19 -1.77 6.37
CA SER A 329 3.13 -1.43 5.30
C SER A 329 4.31 -0.66 5.89
N TYR A 330 5.48 -1.26 5.83
CA TYR A 330 6.74 -0.73 6.33
C TYR A 330 7.57 -0.21 5.15
N VAL A 331 8.11 0.99 5.26
CA VAL A 331 8.89 1.62 4.20
C VAL A 331 10.18 2.21 4.78
N LYS A 332 11.32 1.91 4.16
CA LYS A 332 12.58 2.61 4.40
C LYS A 332 12.54 3.99 3.77
N LYS A 333 12.90 5.04 4.53
CA LYS A 333 12.87 6.42 4.04
C LYS A 333 14.07 6.75 3.14
N HIS A 334 15.20 6.06 3.34
CA HIS A 334 16.47 6.29 2.62
C HIS A 334 17.11 5.01 2.11
#